data_ead686fceb401eb00cc1cafd40340bb2
#
_entry.id   ead686fceb401eb00cc1cafd40340bb2
#
_cell.length_a   1.000
_cell.length_b   1.000
_cell.length_c   1.000
_cell.angle_alpha   90.00
_cell.angle_beta   90.00
_cell.angle_gamma   90.00
#
_symmetry.space_group_name_H-M   'P 1'
#
loop_
_entity.id
_entity.type
_entity.pdbx_description
1 polymer ?
#
loop_
_entity_poly.entity_id
_entity_poly.type
_entity_poly.pdbx_seq_one_letter_code
_entity_poly.pdbx_strand_id
1 'polypeptide(L)'
;PQYDDNKRFVGYDIADGAPKIIRRHFEPLTSGGETVIATNFTEFGAMYIIEVARGCGRHCRFCMAGYCFRVPRVRPLDILKEGVDRAEKLGKKVGLMGAAISDYPEVDELVTYIRSKDMRYSCASLRADSLTQAVVDGLAESGQKTITIAPETGSERLRRVINKGISEENLRTAAQLSAKSGIQHMRLYIMIGLPTETDEDIDAIIGLAERTQAHMAEVGCKGRLTLSINPF
;
A
#
# COMPACT_ATOMS: atom_id res chain seq x y z
N PRO A 1 -22.79 -21.65 11.05
CA PRO A 1 -23.30 -21.45 9.71
C PRO A 1 -24.03 -22.69 9.19
N GLN A 2 -25.15 -22.47 8.52
CA GLN A 2 -25.91 -23.52 7.86
C GLN A 2 -25.67 -23.47 6.35
N TYR A 3 -25.58 -24.63 5.72
CA TYR A 3 -25.39 -24.79 4.29
C TYR A 3 -26.45 -25.74 3.73
N ASP A 4 -26.94 -25.44 2.52
CA ASP A 4 -27.82 -26.36 1.78
C ASP A 4 -27.03 -27.56 1.19
N ASP A 5 -27.75 -28.48 0.55
CA ASP A 5 -27.18 -29.70 -0.07
C ASP A 5 -26.17 -29.36 -1.20
N ASN A 6 -26.25 -28.13 -1.77
CA ASN A 6 -25.35 -27.63 -2.77
C ASN A 6 -24.14 -26.84 -2.17
N LYS A 7 -23.96 -26.92 -0.84
CA LYS A 7 -22.93 -26.17 -0.07
C LYS A 7 -23.05 -24.66 -0.14
N ARG A 8 -24.23 -24.13 -0.42
CA ARG A 8 -24.49 -22.69 -0.37
C ARG A 8 -24.85 -22.29 1.04
N PHE A 9 -24.29 -21.22 1.51
CA PHE A 9 -24.64 -20.64 2.80
C PHE A 9 -26.12 -20.21 2.81
N VAL A 10 -26.89 -20.70 3.77
CA VAL A 10 -28.33 -20.39 3.92
C VAL A 10 -28.65 -19.69 5.23
N GLY A 11 -27.75 -19.67 6.21
CA GLY A 11 -27.98 -18.98 7.46
C GLY A 11 -27.05 -19.40 8.60
N TYR A 12 -27.39 -18.94 9.78
CA TYR A 12 -26.73 -19.31 11.04
C TYR A 12 -27.73 -19.94 12.01
N ASP A 13 -27.29 -20.96 12.74
CA ASP A 13 -27.93 -21.34 14.00
C ASP A 13 -27.58 -20.27 15.03
N ILE A 14 -28.59 -19.63 15.58
CA ILE A 14 -28.42 -18.59 16.59
C ILE A 14 -28.77 -19.22 17.93
N ALA A 15 -27.81 -19.25 18.84
CA ALA A 15 -28.04 -19.78 20.20
C ALA A 15 -29.09 -18.95 20.94
N ASP A 16 -29.85 -19.60 21.80
CA ASP A 16 -30.84 -18.90 22.63
C ASP A 16 -30.16 -17.83 23.48
N GLY A 17 -30.72 -16.61 23.45
CA GLY A 17 -30.18 -15.46 24.14
C GLY A 17 -29.07 -14.71 23.42
N ALA A 18 -28.65 -15.15 22.22
CA ALA A 18 -27.70 -14.40 21.42
C ALA A 18 -28.29 -13.07 20.95
N PRO A 19 -27.52 -11.98 20.94
CA PRO A 19 -28.00 -10.68 20.49
C PRO A 19 -28.35 -10.73 19.00
N LYS A 20 -29.52 -10.19 18.62
CA LYS A 20 -29.97 -10.08 17.22
C LYS A 20 -29.07 -9.16 16.38
N ILE A 21 -28.38 -8.25 17.03
CA ILE A 21 -27.47 -7.29 16.39
C ILE A 21 -26.12 -7.35 17.11
N ILE A 22 -25.09 -7.72 16.36
CA ILE A 22 -23.70 -7.67 16.83
C ILE A 22 -23.09 -6.39 16.30
N ARG A 23 -22.75 -5.45 17.18
CA ARG A 23 -22.05 -4.21 16.83
C ARG A 23 -20.56 -4.44 16.91
N ARG A 24 -19.87 -4.03 15.84
CA ARG A 24 -18.41 -4.00 15.85
C ARG A 24 -17.94 -2.87 16.75
N HIS A 25 -17.06 -3.20 17.68
CA HIS A 25 -16.40 -2.19 18.51
C HIS A 25 -15.10 -1.73 17.86
N PHE A 26 -14.80 -0.43 17.97
CA PHE A 26 -13.58 0.18 17.43
C PHE A 26 -12.83 0.87 18.55
N GLU A 27 -11.62 0.37 18.80
CA GLU A 27 -10.68 1.02 19.69
C GLU A 27 -9.70 1.91 18.93
N PRO A 28 -9.33 3.08 19.44
CA PRO A 28 -8.18 3.84 18.95
C PRO A 28 -6.91 3.00 18.99
N LEU A 29 -6.01 3.23 18.02
CA LEU A 29 -4.72 2.53 17.97
C LEU A 29 -3.70 3.22 18.91
N THR A 30 -3.93 3.14 20.22
CA THR A 30 -3.13 3.82 21.26
C THR A 30 -1.96 2.99 21.79
N SER A 31 -1.84 1.73 21.37
CA SER A 31 -0.71 0.87 21.75
C SER A 31 0.03 0.36 20.51
N GLY A 32 1.30 -0.04 20.65
CA GLY A 32 2.11 -0.51 19.55
C GLY A 32 1.54 -1.75 18.85
N GLY A 33 1.39 -1.70 17.52
CA GLY A 33 1.31 -2.87 16.65
C GLY A 33 2.68 -3.01 16.01
N GLU A 34 3.56 -3.77 16.63
CA GLU A 34 4.95 -3.82 16.21
C GLU A 34 5.55 -5.21 16.45
N THR A 35 6.75 -5.43 15.92
CA THR A 35 7.48 -6.69 16.13
C THR A 35 7.68 -6.95 17.62
N VAL A 36 7.14 -8.06 18.11
CA VAL A 36 7.30 -8.51 19.50
C VAL A 36 8.52 -9.42 19.63
N ILE A 37 8.76 -10.29 18.64
CA ILE A 37 9.90 -11.22 18.63
C ILE A 37 10.83 -10.81 17.51
N ALA A 38 11.96 -10.18 17.84
CA ALA A 38 12.99 -9.80 16.90
C ALA A 38 13.94 -11.00 16.67
N THR A 39 13.84 -11.63 15.51
CA THR A 39 14.66 -12.78 15.12
C THR A 39 15.09 -12.64 13.66
N ASN A 40 16.21 -13.25 13.28
CA ASN A 40 16.67 -13.29 11.89
C ASN A 40 16.12 -14.51 11.12
N PHE A 41 15.35 -15.37 11.77
CA PHE A 41 14.83 -16.63 11.20
C PHE A 41 13.43 -16.51 10.62
N THR A 42 13.00 -15.31 10.27
CA THR A 42 11.72 -15.05 9.59
C THR A 42 11.97 -14.34 8.26
N GLU A 43 10.98 -14.34 7.36
CA GLU A 43 11.04 -13.65 6.08
C GLU A 43 11.39 -12.16 6.23
N PHE A 44 10.92 -11.50 7.29
CA PHE A 44 11.21 -10.10 7.61
C PHE A 44 12.24 -9.93 8.74
N GLY A 45 13.08 -10.92 8.96
CA GLY A 45 14.02 -10.95 10.09
C GLY A 45 14.99 -9.77 10.17
N ALA A 46 15.27 -9.12 9.03
CA ALA A 46 16.10 -7.91 8.98
C ALA A 46 15.36 -6.63 9.36
N MET A 47 14.03 -6.69 9.55
CA MET A 47 13.18 -5.54 9.80
C MET A 47 12.48 -5.61 11.15
N TYR A 48 12.28 -4.43 11.74
CA TYR A 48 11.35 -4.20 12.84
C TYR A 48 10.08 -3.60 12.25
N ILE A 49 8.99 -4.39 12.25
CA ILE A 49 7.73 -4.00 11.62
C ILE A 49 6.93 -3.12 12.59
N ILE A 50 6.42 -2.00 12.08
CA ILE A 50 5.56 -1.06 12.82
C ILE A 50 4.27 -0.89 12.02
N GLU A 51 3.11 -1.19 12.62
CA GLU A 51 1.81 -0.91 12.05
C GLU A 51 1.49 0.57 12.17
N VAL A 52 1.47 1.30 11.06
CA VAL A 52 1.19 2.74 11.00
C VAL A 52 -0.30 3.02 11.03
N ALA A 53 -1.07 2.21 10.30
CA ALA A 53 -2.50 2.39 10.17
C ALA A 53 -3.22 1.04 9.95
N ARG A 54 -4.48 0.98 10.34
CA ARG A 54 -5.36 -0.17 10.12
C ARG A 54 -6.60 0.24 9.36
N GLY A 55 -6.89 -0.47 8.26
CA GLY A 55 -7.96 -0.16 7.33
C GLY A 55 -7.53 0.82 6.24
N CYS A 56 -8.45 1.08 5.31
CA CYS A 56 -8.23 1.97 4.18
C CYS A 56 -9.49 2.78 3.87
N GLY A 57 -9.35 4.08 3.62
CA GLY A 57 -10.44 5.00 3.29
C GLY A 57 -10.76 5.08 1.80
N ARG A 58 -10.08 4.34 0.93
CA ARG A 58 -10.14 4.53 -0.53
C ARG A 58 -11.28 3.79 -1.22
N HIS A 59 -11.83 2.75 -0.62
CA HIS A 59 -12.99 2.01 -1.12
C HIS A 59 -12.86 1.47 -2.56
N CYS A 60 -11.65 1.02 -2.95
CA CYS A 60 -11.49 0.29 -4.20
C CYS A 60 -12.40 -0.93 -4.18
N ARG A 61 -13.23 -1.13 -5.23
CA ARG A 61 -14.33 -2.11 -5.22
C ARG A 61 -13.88 -3.57 -5.10
N PHE A 62 -12.64 -3.87 -5.43
CA PHE A 62 -12.04 -5.20 -5.34
C PHE A 62 -11.32 -5.45 -4.00
N CYS A 63 -11.07 -4.42 -3.19
CA CYS A 63 -10.15 -4.51 -2.07
C CYS A 63 -10.88 -4.64 -0.72
N MET A 64 -10.66 -5.76 -0.05
CA MET A 64 -11.25 -6.05 1.26
C MET A 64 -10.89 -5.01 2.34
N ALA A 65 -9.71 -4.39 2.28
CA ALA A 65 -9.25 -3.46 3.31
C ALA A 65 -10.14 -2.21 3.44
N GLY A 66 -10.75 -1.75 2.34
CA GLY A 66 -11.68 -0.62 2.33
C GLY A 66 -13.08 -0.94 2.85
N TYR A 67 -13.41 -2.21 3.09
CA TYR A 67 -14.73 -2.66 3.53
C TYR A 67 -14.68 -3.36 4.88
N CYS A 68 -13.79 -4.35 5.07
CA CYS A 68 -13.74 -5.15 6.27
C CYS A 68 -13.09 -4.43 7.45
N PHE A 69 -12.17 -3.49 7.19
CA PHE A 69 -11.41 -2.76 8.22
C PHE A 69 -11.82 -1.28 8.35
N ARG A 70 -13.07 -0.98 8.06
CA ARG A 70 -13.66 0.36 8.28
C ARG A 70 -13.92 0.55 9.78
N VAL A 71 -13.79 1.72 10.35
CA VAL A 71 -13.23 2.99 9.88
C VAL A 71 -11.70 2.90 9.85
N PRO A 72 -11.00 3.52 8.87
CA PRO A 72 -9.55 3.58 8.91
C PRO A 72 -9.09 4.31 10.17
N ARG A 73 -8.06 3.78 10.80
CA ARG A 73 -7.48 4.32 12.04
C ARG A 73 -5.97 4.41 11.88
N VAL A 74 -5.41 5.51 12.32
CA VAL A 74 -3.97 5.76 12.29
C VAL A 74 -3.42 5.72 13.71
N ARG A 75 -2.15 5.39 13.87
CA ARG A 75 -1.46 5.54 15.15
C ARG A 75 -0.95 6.96 15.29
N PRO A 76 -1.00 7.52 16.50
CA PRO A 76 -0.33 8.77 16.80
C PRO A 76 1.16 8.74 16.47
N LEU A 77 1.68 9.86 16.01
CA LEU A 77 3.08 9.95 15.54
C LEU A 77 4.10 9.67 16.66
N ASP A 78 3.80 10.09 17.89
CA ASP A 78 4.65 9.84 19.07
C ASP A 78 4.82 8.33 19.33
N ILE A 79 3.74 7.57 19.26
CA ILE A 79 3.78 6.09 19.39
C ILE A 79 4.62 5.46 18.27
N LEU A 80 4.52 5.98 17.05
CA LEU A 80 5.33 5.49 15.92
C LEU A 80 6.81 5.83 16.11
N LYS A 81 7.13 7.03 16.60
CA LYS A 81 8.50 7.43 16.93
C LYS A 81 9.11 6.54 18.02
N GLU A 82 8.36 6.19 19.05
CA GLU A 82 8.82 5.21 20.04
C GLU A 82 9.12 3.84 19.42
N GLY A 83 8.30 3.39 18.47
CA GLY A 83 8.57 2.15 17.71
C GLY A 83 9.85 2.23 16.90
N VAL A 84 10.13 3.39 16.27
CA VAL A 84 11.38 3.66 15.56
C VAL A 84 12.56 3.61 16.52
N ASP A 85 12.45 4.19 17.72
CA ASP A 85 13.52 4.16 18.73
C ASP A 85 13.81 2.74 19.23
N ARG A 86 12.78 1.89 19.31
CA ARG A 86 12.96 0.47 19.61
C ARG A 86 13.69 -0.28 18.47
N ALA A 87 13.33 0.01 17.22
CA ALA A 87 14.01 -0.54 16.05
C ALA A 87 15.51 -0.15 16.01
N GLU A 88 15.80 1.12 16.31
CA GLU A 88 17.18 1.64 16.40
C GLU A 88 18.01 0.88 17.43
N LYS A 89 17.50 0.72 18.65
CA LYS A 89 18.17 -0.04 19.75
C LYS A 89 18.46 -1.49 19.36
N LEU A 90 17.64 -2.08 18.49
CA LEU A 90 17.82 -3.45 17.99
C LEU A 90 18.67 -3.53 16.73
N GLY A 91 19.14 -2.40 16.20
CA GLY A 91 19.90 -2.33 14.95
C GLY A 91 19.14 -2.86 13.74
N LYS A 92 17.80 -2.71 13.73
CA LYS A 92 16.92 -3.24 12.68
C LYS A 92 16.46 -2.12 11.75
N LYS A 93 16.29 -2.45 10.48
CA LYS A 93 15.59 -1.59 9.51
C LYS A 93 14.12 -1.48 9.90
N VAL A 94 13.51 -0.29 9.74
CA VAL A 94 12.09 -0.09 9.98
C VAL A 94 11.25 -0.63 8.81
N GLY A 95 10.26 -1.46 9.12
CA GLY A 95 9.22 -1.87 8.17
C GLY A 95 7.89 -1.19 8.47
N LEU A 96 7.47 -0.23 7.66
CA LEU A 96 6.19 0.44 7.84
C LEU A 96 5.06 -0.40 7.22
N MET A 97 4.08 -0.78 8.04
CA MET A 97 2.95 -1.63 7.64
C MET A 97 1.63 -0.87 7.71
N GLY A 98 0.82 -1.03 6.67
CA GLY A 98 -0.52 -0.46 6.55
C GLY A 98 -1.07 -0.66 5.15
N ALA A 99 -2.37 -0.49 4.96
CA ALA A 99 -3.02 -0.69 3.65
C ALA A 99 -2.65 0.40 2.62
N ALA A 100 -2.31 1.61 3.09
CA ALA A 100 -1.87 2.73 2.26
C ALA A 100 -0.99 3.65 3.11
N ILE A 101 0.29 3.36 3.18
CA ILE A 101 1.24 4.10 4.04
C ILE A 101 1.34 5.57 3.63
N SER A 102 1.34 5.85 2.32
CA SER A 102 1.38 7.22 1.81
C SER A 102 0.12 8.06 2.12
N ASP A 103 -0.94 7.44 2.64
CA ASP A 103 -2.15 8.15 3.10
C ASP A 103 -2.07 8.54 4.60
N TYR A 104 -1.00 8.16 5.30
CA TYR A 104 -0.83 8.56 6.69
C TYR A 104 -0.60 10.07 6.77
N PRO A 105 -1.41 10.82 7.57
CA PRO A 105 -1.38 12.29 7.54
C PRO A 105 -0.01 12.90 7.85
N GLU A 106 0.73 12.27 8.76
CA GLU A 106 2.05 12.74 9.22
C GLU A 106 3.19 11.87 8.63
N VAL A 107 3.00 11.34 7.40
CA VAL A 107 3.97 10.43 6.79
C VAL A 107 5.33 11.09 6.57
N ASP A 108 5.35 12.36 6.17
CA ASP A 108 6.59 13.09 5.92
C ASP A 108 7.37 13.34 7.21
N GLU A 109 6.68 13.63 8.32
CA GLU A 109 7.32 13.76 9.63
C GLU A 109 7.88 12.44 10.14
N LEU A 110 7.13 11.35 9.95
CA LEU A 110 7.57 10.01 10.33
C LEU A 110 8.84 9.59 9.57
N VAL A 111 8.84 9.73 8.25
CA VAL A 111 10.00 9.33 7.44
C VAL A 111 11.19 10.26 7.68
N THR A 112 10.95 11.55 7.91
CA THR A 112 12.00 12.50 8.31
C THR A 112 12.62 12.12 9.65
N TYR A 113 11.81 11.69 10.62
CA TYR A 113 12.31 11.20 11.90
C TYR A 113 13.18 9.95 11.76
N ILE A 114 12.76 8.98 10.94
CA ILE A 114 13.57 7.77 10.66
C ILE A 114 14.90 8.16 10.04
N ARG A 115 14.90 9.07 9.05
CA ARG A 115 16.11 9.55 8.37
C ARG A 115 17.04 10.32 9.30
N SER A 116 16.50 11.12 10.22
CA SER A 116 17.31 11.89 11.19
C SER A 116 18.13 11.00 12.12
N LYS A 117 17.78 9.72 12.25
CA LYS A 117 18.50 8.70 13.00
C LYS A 117 19.45 7.83 12.15
N ASP A 118 19.69 8.22 10.90
CA ASP A 118 20.45 7.43 9.93
C ASP A 118 19.91 6.00 9.74
N MET A 119 18.61 5.82 9.95
CA MET A 119 17.96 4.53 9.83
C MET A 119 17.35 4.34 8.44
N ARG A 120 17.36 3.11 7.99
CA ARG A 120 16.69 2.68 6.76
C ARG A 120 15.27 2.23 7.04
N TYR A 121 14.37 2.45 6.07
CA TYR A 121 13.03 1.91 6.16
C TYR A 121 12.56 1.26 4.85
N SER A 122 11.45 0.57 4.94
CA SER A 122 10.75 -0.04 3.81
C SER A 122 9.25 0.10 4.03
N CYS A 123 8.49 0.28 2.97
CA CYS A 123 7.04 0.19 2.98
C CYS A 123 6.55 -0.59 1.77
N ALA A 124 5.48 -1.37 1.96
CA ALA A 124 4.99 -2.27 0.94
C ALA A 124 3.95 -1.64 0.01
N SER A 125 3.19 -0.66 0.50
CA SER A 125 2.00 -0.15 -0.20
C SER A 125 2.10 1.35 -0.37
N LEU A 126 2.36 1.77 -1.60
CA LEU A 126 2.41 3.16 -2.01
C LEU A 126 1.32 3.43 -3.05
N ARG A 127 0.68 4.57 -2.92
CA ARG A 127 -0.27 5.06 -3.91
C ARG A 127 0.34 6.22 -4.68
N ALA A 128 0.10 6.27 -5.98
CA ALA A 128 0.63 7.33 -6.84
C ALA A 128 0.09 8.73 -6.46
N ASP A 129 -1.17 8.80 -6.02
CA ASP A 129 -1.88 10.04 -5.71
C ASP A 129 -1.56 10.64 -4.32
N SER A 130 -0.84 9.89 -3.47
CA SER A 130 -0.42 10.36 -2.14
C SER A 130 1.10 10.19 -1.89
N LEU A 131 1.86 9.95 -2.96
CA LEU A 131 3.30 9.83 -2.87
C LEU A 131 3.95 11.21 -2.69
N THR A 132 4.79 11.36 -1.68
CA THR A 132 5.51 12.60 -1.38
C THR A 132 6.99 12.50 -1.71
N GLN A 133 7.66 13.64 -1.90
CA GLN A 133 9.11 13.69 -2.11
C GLN A 133 9.86 13.10 -0.90
N ALA A 134 9.44 13.42 0.32
CA ALA A 134 10.10 12.93 1.55
C ALA A 134 10.08 11.40 1.64
N VAL A 135 8.94 10.77 1.31
CA VAL A 135 8.82 9.31 1.27
C VAL A 135 9.75 8.70 0.23
N VAL A 136 9.78 9.28 -0.98
CA VAL A 136 10.58 8.71 -2.07
C VAL A 136 12.08 8.88 -1.82
N ASP A 137 12.51 10.04 -1.33
CA ASP A 137 13.91 10.29 -0.97
C ASP A 137 14.40 9.30 0.10
N GLY A 138 13.62 9.14 1.16
CA GLY A 138 13.99 8.21 2.22
C GLY A 138 14.02 6.74 1.78
N LEU A 139 13.16 6.33 0.84
CA LEU A 139 13.22 5.00 0.24
C LEU A 139 14.49 4.83 -0.61
N ALA A 140 14.86 5.86 -1.39
CA ALA A 140 16.10 5.86 -2.19
C ALA A 140 17.34 5.75 -1.29
N GLU A 141 17.43 6.56 -0.24
CA GLU A 141 18.49 6.51 0.78
C GLU A 141 18.54 5.16 1.50
N SER A 142 17.37 4.52 1.69
CA SER A 142 17.26 3.17 2.24
C SER A 142 17.75 2.07 1.27
N GLY A 143 18.21 2.46 0.06
CA GLY A 143 18.76 1.56 -0.95
C GLY A 143 17.70 0.92 -1.85
N GLN A 144 16.47 1.42 -1.85
CA GLN A 144 15.42 0.91 -2.73
C GLN A 144 15.70 1.28 -4.19
N LYS A 145 15.73 0.27 -5.06
CA LYS A 145 16.02 0.45 -6.50
C LYS A 145 14.78 0.41 -7.37
N THR A 146 13.67 -0.09 -6.84
CA THR A 146 12.40 -0.26 -7.56
C THR A 146 11.27 0.25 -6.70
N ILE A 147 10.43 1.13 -7.24
CA ILE A 147 9.16 1.52 -6.63
C ILE A 147 8.02 0.73 -7.28
N THR A 148 7.05 0.29 -6.49
CA THR A 148 5.88 -0.42 -6.98
C THR A 148 4.64 0.43 -6.80
N ILE A 149 3.93 0.67 -7.89
CA ILE A 149 2.67 1.41 -7.94
C ILE A 149 1.61 0.51 -8.55
N ALA A 150 0.39 0.61 -8.06
CA ALA A 150 -0.73 -0.21 -8.48
C ALA A 150 -1.83 0.62 -9.15
N PRO A 151 -1.74 0.95 -10.45
CA PRO A 151 -2.87 1.54 -11.19
C PRO A 151 -4.01 0.55 -11.39
N GLU A 152 -3.74 -0.73 -11.33
CA GLU A 152 -4.59 -1.91 -11.47
C GLU A 152 -5.05 -2.17 -12.91
N THR A 153 -5.23 -1.15 -13.74
CA THR A 153 -5.69 -1.28 -15.13
C THR A 153 -5.11 -0.18 -16.01
N GLY A 154 -5.06 -0.43 -17.32
CA GLY A 154 -4.51 0.49 -18.31
C GLY A 154 -5.36 1.73 -18.54
N SER A 155 -6.68 1.59 -18.53
CA SER A 155 -7.60 2.68 -18.88
C SER A 155 -8.12 3.46 -17.66
N GLU A 156 -8.32 4.77 -17.83
CA GLU A 156 -8.98 5.57 -16.80
C GLU A 156 -10.44 5.19 -16.58
N ARG A 157 -11.12 4.75 -17.65
CA ARG A 157 -12.49 4.26 -17.56
C ARG A 157 -12.58 3.14 -16.54
N LEU A 158 -11.75 2.11 -16.71
CA LEU A 158 -11.80 0.94 -15.84
C LEU A 158 -11.27 1.25 -14.43
N ARG A 159 -10.29 2.17 -14.28
CA ARG A 159 -9.89 2.68 -12.94
C ARG A 159 -11.07 3.32 -12.20
N ARG A 160 -11.95 4.05 -12.91
CA ARG A 160 -13.18 4.60 -12.32
C ARG A 160 -14.19 3.50 -11.98
N VAL A 161 -14.35 2.48 -12.83
CA VAL A 161 -15.22 1.34 -12.56
C VAL A 161 -14.83 0.63 -11.26
N ILE A 162 -13.54 0.38 -11.03
CA ILE A 162 -13.05 -0.27 -9.81
C ILE A 162 -12.84 0.70 -8.63
N ASN A 163 -13.18 1.97 -8.79
CA ASN A 163 -12.98 3.04 -7.80
C ASN A 163 -11.54 3.15 -7.30
N LYS A 164 -10.56 3.03 -8.21
CA LYS A 164 -9.14 3.15 -7.83
C LYS A 164 -8.72 4.58 -7.52
N GLY A 165 -9.30 5.57 -8.20
CA GLY A 165 -9.08 6.99 -7.96
C GLY A 165 -7.65 7.49 -8.28
N ILE A 166 -6.92 6.79 -9.14
CA ILE A 166 -5.59 7.19 -9.63
C ILE A 166 -5.72 7.69 -11.06
N SER A 167 -5.31 8.94 -11.30
CA SER A 167 -5.22 9.54 -12.63
C SER A 167 -3.89 9.22 -13.32
N GLU A 168 -3.79 9.52 -14.60
CA GLU A 168 -2.54 9.39 -15.34
C GLU A 168 -1.50 10.44 -14.86
N GLU A 169 -1.95 11.64 -14.49
CA GLU A 169 -1.08 12.67 -13.91
C GLU A 169 -0.48 12.22 -12.55
N ASN A 170 -1.22 11.48 -11.74
CA ASN A 170 -0.65 10.89 -10.52
C ASN A 170 0.48 9.90 -10.84
N LEU A 171 0.31 9.08 -11.89
CA LEU A 171 1.33 8.13 -12.32
C LEU A 171 2.57 8.84 -12.88
N ARG A 172 2.37 9.90 -13.67
CA ARG A 172 3.44 10.76 -14.17
C ARG A 172 4.24 11.36 -13.01
N THR A 173 3.56 11.99 -12.07
CA THR A 173 4.19 12.59 -10.88
C THR A 173 4.96 11.55 -10.08
N ALA A 174 4.38 10.39 -9.81
CA ALA A 174 5.07 9.30 -9.10
C ALA A 174 6.32 8.81 -9.83
N ALA A 175 6.24 8.66 -11.16
CA ALA A 175 7.38 8.26 -11.99
C ALA A 175 8.52 9.28 -11.93
N GLN A 176 8.19 10.57 -12.08
CA GLN A 176 9.17 11.64 -12.04
C GLN A 176 9.80 11.84 -10.66
N LEU A 177 9.00 11.81 -9.58
CA LEU A 177 9.51 11.89 -8.21
C LEU A 177 10.49 10.74 -7.94
N SER A 178 10.11 9.52 -8.29
CA SER A 178 10.94 8.33 -8.07
C SER A 178 12.27 8.41 -8.83
N ALA A 179 12.21 8.81 -10.10
CA ALA A 179 13.39 8.93 -10.93
C ALA A 179 14.35 10.04 -10.44
N LYS A 180 13.82 11.20 -10.05
CA LYS A 180 14.61 12.33 -9.49
C LYS A 180 15.31 11.96 -8.18
N SER A 181 14.69 11.14 -7.34
CA SER A 181 15.28 10.65 -6.08
C SER A 181 16.28 9.50 -6.29
N GLY A 182 16.51 9.06 -7.54
CA GLY A 182 17.47 8.00 -7.85
C GLY A 182 16.90 6.58 -7.78
N ILE A 183 15.59 6.40 -7.66
CA ILE A 183 14.94 5.09 -7.81
C ILE A 183 14.85 4.79 -9.31
N GLN A 184 15.67 3.85 -9.76
CA GLN A 184 15.88 3.63 -11.20
C GLN A 184 14.76 2.83 -11.87
N HIS A 185 14.04 2.00 -11.13
CA HIS A 185 13.07 1.08 -11.70
C HIS A 185 11.67 1.32 -11.13
N MET A 186 10.67 1.11 -11.96
CA MET A 186 9.27 1.12 -11.53
C MET A 186 8.59 -0.20 -11.89
N ARG A 187 7.72 -0.66 -11.02
CA ARG A 187 6.83 -1.80 -11.28
C ARG A 187 5.40 -1.33 -11.20
N LEU A 188 4.61 -1.67 -12.20
CA LEU A 188 3.16 -1.46 -12.17
C LEU A 188 2.46 -2.79 -11.93
N TYR A 189 1.57 -2.83 -10.93
CA TYR A 189 0.65 -3.93 -10.73
C TYR A 189 -0.61 -3.69 -11.56
N ILE A 190 -0.94 -4.71 -12.36
CA ILE A 190 -2.08 -4.71 -13.27
C ILE A 190 -2.92 -5.95 -13.00
N MET A 191 -4.23 -5.80 -13.05
CA MET A 191 -5.20 -6.89 -13.05
C MET A 191 -5.88 -6.97 -14.41
N ILE A 192 -6.18 -8.20 -14.85
CA ILE A 192 -6.96 -8.50 -16.05
C ILE A 192 -8.14 -9.41 -15.70
N GLY A 193 -9.22 -9.35 -16.47
CA GLY A 193 -10.45 -10.08 -16.17
C GLY A 193 -11.41 -9.33 -15.23
N LEU A 194 -11.24 -8.02 -15.10
CA LEU A 194 -12.10 -7.18 -14.29
C LEU A 194 -13.53 -7.09 -14.86
N PRO A 195 -14.58 -6.99 -14.02
CA PRO A 195 -15.92 -6.78 -14.50
C PRO A 195 -16.02 -5.57 -15.44
N THR A 196 -16.69 -5.74 -16.58
CA THR A 196 -16.86 -4.73 -17.66
C THR A 196 -15.57 -4.36 -18.41
N GLU A 197 -14.50 -5.12 -18.25
CA GLU A 197 -13.27 -4.96 -19.02
C GLU A 197 -13.54 -5.23 -20.52
N THR A 198 -12.94 -4.44 -21.38
CA THR A 198 -13.01 -4.58 -22.85
C THR A 198 -11.61 -4.74 -23.42
N ASP A 199 -11.52 -5.13 -24.70
CA ASP A 199 -10.23 -5.26 -25.37
C ASP A 199 -9.48 -3.94 -25.43
N GLU A 200 -10.17 -2.81 -25.54
CA GLU A 200 -9.57 -1.47 -25.50
C GLU A 200 -8.95 -1.16 -24.12
N ASP A 201 -9.51 -1.68 -23.01
CA ASP A 201 -8.91 -1.53 -21.68
C ASP A 201 -7.63 -2.35 -21.54
N ILE A 202 -7.59 -3.52 -22.17
CA ILE A 202 -6.39 -4.37 -22.23
C ILE A 202 -5.31 -3.69 -23.07
N ASP A 203 -5.64 -3.21 -24.27
CA ASP A 203 -4.71 -2.50 -25.14
C ASP A 203 -4.15 -1.23 -24.47
N ALA A 204 -4.98 -0.55 -23.66
CA ALA A 204 -4.55 0.62 -22.90
C ALA A 204 -3.44 0.31 -21.88
N ILE A 205 -3.21 -0.95 -21.50
CA ILE A 205 -2.12 -1.34 -20.59
C ILE A 205 -0.77 -1.05 -21.24
N ILE A 206 -0.63 -1.36 -22.52
CA ILE A 206 0.61 -1.13 -23.30
C ILE A 206 0.87 0.38 -23.37
N GLY A 207 -0.13 1.16 -23.79
CA GLY A 207 0.00 2.61 -23.87
C GLY A 207 0.33 3.27 -22.52
N LEU A 208 -0.26 2.78 -21.41
CA LEU A 208 0.07 3.26 -20.07
C LEU A 208 1.54 2.98 -19.71
N ALA A 209 2.03 1.78 -20.05
CA ALA A 209 3.42 1.42 -19.79
C ALA A 209 4.40 2.29 -20.59
N GLU A 210 4.13 2.51 -21.87
CA GLU A 210 4.95 3.35 -22.75
C GLU A 210 5.01 4.80 -22.25
N ARG A 211 3.85 5.39 -21.93
CA ARG A 211 3.79 6.76 -21.38
C ARG A 211 4.50 6.87 -20.02
N THR A 212 4.31 5.89 -19.14
CA THR A 212 4.99 5.89 -17.83
C THR A 212 6.52 5.78 -18.01
N GLN A 213 6.99 4.95 -18.92
CA GLN A 213 8.42 4.84 -19.26
C GLN A 213 8.95 6.16 -19.84
N ALA A 214 8.17 6.82 -20.71
CA ALA A 214 8.53 8.13 -21.27
C ALA A 214 8.66 9.19 -20.16
N HIS A 215 7.74 9.23 -19.19
CA HIS A 215 7.81 10.16 -18.06
C HIS A 215 9.04 9.95 -17.17
N MET A 216 9.51 8.72 -17.00
CA MET A 216 10.79 8.45 -16.35
C MET A 216 11.97 8.99 -17.18
N ALA A 217 11.93 8.81 -18.49
CA ALA A 217 12.97 9.26 -19.41
C ALA A 217 13.08 10.81 -19.48
N GLU A 218 11.95 11.54 -19.40
CA GLU A 218 11.87 13.00 -19.36
C GLU A 218 12.78 13.61 -18.28
N VAL A 219 12.97 12.89 -17.18
CA VAL A 219 13.83 13.32 -16.05
C VAL A 219 15.19 12.61 -16.04
N GLY A 220 15.60 12.05 -17.18
CA GLY A 220 16.91 11.42 -17.37
C GLY A 220 17.06 10.00 -16.80
N CYS A 221 15.99 9.38 -16.35
CA CYS A 221 16.04 8.01 -15.84
C CYS A 221 16.14 6.99 -16.98
N LYS A 222 17.18 6.15 -16.94
CA LYS A 222 17.42 5.05 -17.90
C LYS A 222 16.94 3.69 -17.36
N GLY A 223 16.19 3.70 -16.30
CA GLY A 223 15.70 2.50 -15.63
C GLY A 223 14.60 1.77 -16.43
N ARG A 224 14.17 0.64 -15.89
CA ARG A 224 13.16 -0.21 -16.53
C ARG A 224 11.82 -0.10 -15.83
N LEU A 225 10.76 -0.05 -16.63
CA LEU A 225 9.41 -0.32 -16.18
C LEU A 225 9.11 -1.82 -16.32
N THR A 226 8.49 -2.41 -15.30
CA THR A 226 8.06 -3.82 -15.31
C THR A 226 6.57 -3.87 -15.00
N LEU A 227 5.83 -4.60 -15.81
CA LEU A 227 4.43 -4.93 -15.51
C LEU A 227 4.36 -6.25 -14.74
N SER A 228 3.60 -6.27 -13.65
CA SER A 228 3.21 -7.48 -12.94
C SER A 228 1.71 -7.66 -13.14
N ILE A 229 1.35 -8.57 -14.03
CA ILE A 229 -0.04 -8.79 -14.46
C ILE A 229 -0.58 -10.02 -13.76
N ASN A 230 -1.74 -9.89 -13.11
CA ASN A 230 -2.40 -10.96 -12.38
C ASN A 230 -3.87 -11.06 -12.83
N PRO A 231 -4.45 -12.26 -12.89
CA PRO A 231 -5.88 -12.41 -13.10
C PRO A 231 -6.65 -11.93 -11.87
N PHE A 232 -7.84 -11.38 -12.13
CA PHE A 232 -8.81 -10.99 -11.11
C PHE A 232 -9.62 -12.19 -10.61
#